data_aa594466d77b6a40fea41996dfbe773e
#
_entry.id   aa594466d77b6a40fea41996dfbe773e
#
_cell.length_a   1.000
_cell.length_b   1.000
_cell.length_c   1.000
_cell.angle_alpha   90.00
_cell.angle_beta   90.00
_cell.angle_gamma   90.00
#
_symmetry.space_group_name_H-M   'P 1'
#
loop_
_entity.id
_entity.type
_entity.pdbx_description
1 polymer ?
#
loop_
_entity_poly.entity_id
_entity_poly.type
_entity_poly.pdbx_seq_one_letter_code
_entity_poly.pdbx_strand_id
1 'polypeptide(L)'
;MKKIAILDFDGTIADTRPVILNTFHRTLDAMHLPQHTDDEIAATIGLPLMEAFPVLEPMDERMAAECTATYRRIFHDVNAQIGVPMFPHVDDTLRLLHSRGMILTIATSRSHQSAADFISSFALDDIVTYIIGYEDVSHAKPHPEPVLKTLSHFGLTSDDAVVVGDTHFDILMGRNAGCATIGVTYGNGSRQSLVEAGADSVVDDFADISRI
;
A
#
# COMPACT_ATOMS: atom_id res chain seq x y z
N MET A 1 -24.32 0.31 4.50
CA MET A 1 -23.36 0.78 3.48
C MET A 1 -22.19 1.42 4.23
N LYS A 2 -20.97 1.08 3.89
CA LYS A 2 -19.77 1.68 4.49
C LYS A 2 -19.67 3.16 4.10
N LYS A 3 -19.13 3.98 5.00
CA LYS A 3 -18.99 5.43 4.79
C LYS A 3 -17.61 5.84 4.32
N ILE A 4 -16.58 5.01 4.64
CA ILE A 4 -15.18 5.27 4.35
C ILE A 4 -14.49 4.01 3.83
N ALA A 5 -13.72 4.15 2.76
CA ALA A 5 -12.78 3.16 2.29
C ALA A 5 -11.35 3.60 2.61
N ILE A 6 -10.60 2.73 3.26
CA ILE A 6 -9.18 2.91 3.59
C ILE A 6 -8.41 1.98 2.67
N LEU A 7 -7.71 2.54 1.71
CA LEU A 7 -7.10 1.81 0.60
C LEU A 7 -5.59 1.73 0.80
N ASP A 8 -5.00 0.57 0.55
CA ASP A 8 -3.58 0.51 0.29
C ASP A 8 -3.25 1.12 -1.08
N PHE A 9 -1.97 1.37 -1.34
CA PHE A 9 -1.50 2.01 -2.57
C PHE A 9 -0.76 1.04 -3.51
N ASP A 10 0.36 0.45 -3.03
CA ASP A 10 1.26 -0.37 -3.86
C ASP A 10 0.70 -1.78 -4.09
N GLY A 11 0.27 -2.10 -5.29
CA GLY A 11 -0.38 -3.39 -5.59
C GLY A 11 -1.92 -3.35 -5.45
N THR A 12 -2.47 -2.25 -4.95
CA THR A 12 -3.92 -2.05 -4.78
C THR A 12 -4.47 -1.01 -5.74
N ILE A 13 -3.95 0.22 -5.69
CA ILE A 13 -4.33 1.31 -6.61
C ILE A 13 -3.39 1.32 -7.82
N ALA A 14 -2.09 1.19 -7.58
CA ALA A 14 -1.04 1.38 -8.57
C ALA A 14 -0.20 0.12 -8.77
N ASP A 15 0.08 -0.22 -10.03
CA ASP A 15 1.02 -1.28 -10.40
C ASP A 15 2.46 -0.78 -10.26
N THR A 16 2.91 -0.73 -9.03
CA THR A 16 4.26 -0.28 -8.67
C THR A 16 5.29 -1.40 -8.67
N ARG A 17 4.88 -2.67 -8.78
CA ARG A 17 5.78 -3.83 -8.67
C ARG A 17 6.99 -3.74 -9.60
N PRO A 18 6.87 -3.41 -10.91
CA PRO A 18 8.03 -3.32 -11.80
C PRO A 18 9.04 -2.26 -11.38
N VAL A 19 8.56 -1.10 -10.92
CA VAL A 19 9.41 0.00 -10.44
C VAL A 19 10.08 -0.36 -9.12
N ILE A 20 9.34 -0.97 -8.20
CA ILE A 20 9.86 -1.42 -6.89
C ILE A 20 10.97 -2.45 -7.09
N LEU A 21 10.72 -3.52 -7.85
CA LEU A 21 11.72 -4.59 -8.10
C LEU A 21 12.99 -4.02 -8.72
N ASN A 22 12.85 -3.22 -9.78
CA ASN A 22 14.01 -2.59 -10.44
C ASN A 22 14.80 -1.69 -9.47
N THR A 23 14.11 -0.96 -8.61
CA THR A 23 14.75 -0.08 -7.62
C THR A 23 15.49 -0.88 -6.56
N PHE A 24 14.91 -2.00 -6.06
CA PHE A 24 15.59 -2.88 -5.12
C PHE A 24 16.87 -3.44 -5.71
N HIS A 25 16.83 -4.03 -6.90
CA HIS A 25 18.02 -4.57 -7.57
C HIS A 25 19.12 -3.52 -7.74
N ARG A 26 18.77 -2.31 -8.21
CA ARG A 26 19.74 -1.21 -8.34
C ARG A 26 20.26 -0.74 -6.99
N THR A 27 19.45 -0.78 -5.95
CA THR A 27 19.87 -0.40 -4.60
C THR A 27 20.86 -1.41 -4.04
N LEU A 28 20.55 -2.71 -4.14
CA LEU A 28 21.43 -3.80 -3.71
C LEU A 28 22.80 -3.72 -4.43
N ASP A 29 22.77 -3.48 -5.74
CA ASP A 29 24.00 -3.29 -6.54
C ASP A 29 24.81 -2.08 -6.08
N ALA A 30 24.16 -0.92 -5.91
CA ALA A 30 24.80 0.31 -5.46
C ALA A 30 25.39 0.22 -4.04
N MET A 31 24.80 -0.61 -3.18
CA MET A 31 25.23 -0.86 -1.81
C MET A 31 26.19 -2.05 -1.69
N HIS A 32 26.54 -2.69 -2.82
CA HIS A 32 27.37 -3.91 -2.87
C HIS A 32 26.84 -5.06 -2.02
N LEU A 33 25.51 -5.20 -1.95
CA LEU A 33 24.82 -6.26 -1.25
C LEU A 33 24.48 -7.43 -2.21
N PRO A 34 24.26 -8.65 -1.69
CA PRO A 34 23.81 -9.77 -2.50
C PRO A 34 22.50 -9.45 -3.25
N GLN A 35 22.38 -9.97 -4.46
CA GLN A 35 21.14 -9.89 -5.23
C GLN A 35 20.16 -10.96 -4.75
N HIS A 36 18.89 -10.61 -4.73
CA HIS A 36 17.77 -11.48 -4.39
C HIS A 36 16.86 -11.69 -5.61
N THR A 37 16.05 -12.74 -5.59
CA THR A 37 15.06 -12.99 -6.64
C THR A 37 13.91 -11.97 -6.56
N ASP A 38 13.21 -11.78 -7.68
CA ASP A 38 12.02 -10.93 -7.73
C ASP A 38 10.95 -11.36 -6.72
N ASP A 39 10.81 -12.68 -6.50
CA ASP A 39 9.82 -13.20 -5.55
C ASP A 39 10.21 -12.91 -4.09
N GLU A 40 11.50 -13.01 -3.74
CA GLU A 40 11.99 -12.63 -2.41
C GLU A 40 11.77 -11.13 -2.14
N ILE A 41 12.11 -10.29 -3.11
CA ILE A 41 11.87 -8.84 -3.01
C ILE A 41 10.37 -8.54 -2.92
N ALA A 42 9.56 -9.15 -3.78
CA ALA A 42 8.12 -8.96 -3.79
C ALA A 42 7.45 -9.34 -2.47
N ALA A 43 7.96 -10.36 -1.78
CA ALA A 43 7.46 -10.78 -0.47
C ALA A 43 7.64 -9.70 0.62
N THR A 44 8.49 -8.70 0.41
CA THR A 44 8.70 -7.57 1.32
C THR A 44 7.80 -6.36 1.00
N ILE A 45 7.12 -6.37 -0.16
CA ILE A 45 6.22 -5.27 -0.52
C ILE A 45 5.07 -5.22 0.49
N GLY A 46 4.81 -4.05 1.02
CA GLY A 46 3.88 -3.84 2.13
C GLY A 46 4.57 -3.51 3.46
N LEU A 47 5.85 -3.84 3.60
CA LEU A 47 6.67 -3.40 4.73
C LEU A 47 7.27 -2.00 4.48
N PRO A 48 7.53 -1.20 5.54
CA PRO A 48 8.40 -0.04 5.44
C PRO A 48 9.81 -0.44 4.98
N LEU A 49 10.50 0.40 4.19
CA LEU A 49 11.83 0.08 3.66
C LEU A 49 12.85 -0.25 4.75
N MET A 50 12.78 0.42 5.91
CA MET A 50 13.62 0.15 7.08
C MET A 50 13.47 -1.27 7.64
N GLU A 51 12.36 -1.92 7.35
CA GLU A 51 12.06 -3.31 7.74
C GLU A 51 12.30 -4.28 6.56
N ALA A 52 11.98 -3.85 5.34
CA ALA A 52 12.11 -4.67 4.13
C ALA A 52 13.57 -5.08 3.84
N PHE A 53 14.51 -4.13 3.94
CA PHE A 53 15.94 -4.44 3.71
C PHE A 53 16.51 -5.45 4.71
N PRO A 54 16.31 -5.32 6.05
CA PRO A 54 16.75 -6.34 7.00
C PRO A 54 16.11 -7.72 6.85
N VAL A 55 14.90 -7.81 6.26
CA VAL A 55 14.26 -9.08 5.92
C VAL A 55 14.98 -9.77 4.75
N LEU A 56 15.39 -9.01 3.74
CA LEU A 56 16.13 -9.54 2.59
C LEU A 56 17.57 -9.94 2.96
N GLU A 57 18.27 -9.04 3.65
CA GLU A 57 19.68 -9.26 4.01
C GLU A 57 19.92 -8.79 5.45
N PRO A 58 20.43 -9.65 6.36
CA PRO A 58 20.70 -9.25 7.74
C PRO A 58 21.64 -8.04 7.81
N MET A 59 21.18 -6.94 8.41
CA MET A 59 21.93 -5.69 8.53
C MET A 59 21.55 -4.92 9.78
N ASP A 60 22.42 -4.00 10.21
CA ASP A 60 22.13 -3.08 11.30
C ASP A 60 21.25 -1.90 10.84
N GLU A 61 20.72 -1.15 11.82
CA GLU A 61 19.83 0.00 11.57
C GLU A 61 20.50 1.07 10.70
N ARG A 62 21.81 1.29 10.85
CA ARG A 62 22.55 2.28 10.03
C ARG A 62 22.58 1.87 8.57
N MET A 63 22.89 0.60 8.28
CA MET A 63 22.91 0.08 6.92
C MET A 63 21.50 0.10 6.30
N ALA A 64 20.46 -0.26 7.06
CA ALA A 64 19.07 -0.18 6.61
C ALA A 64 18.66 1.25 6.24
N ALA A 65 19.12 2.25 7.03
CA ALA A 65 18.89 3.66 6.72
C ALA A 65 19.63 4.11 5.44
N GLU A 66 20.88 3.68 5.24
CA GLU A 66 21.66 3.96 4.04
C GLU A 66 21.00 3.32 2.79
N CYS A 67 20.55 2.07 2.88
CA CYS A 67 19.80 1.39 1.83
C CYS A 67 18.49 2.13 1.52
N THR A 68 17.73 2.51 2.55
CA THR A 68 16.48 3.27 2.39
C THR A 68 16.69 4.61 1.69
N ALA A 69 17.72 5.36 2.08
CA ALA A 69 18.06 6.65 1.44
C ALA A 69 18.48 6.45 -0.03
N THR A 70 19.29 5.42 -0.29
CA THR A 70 19.73 5.06 -1.65
C THR A 70 18.56 4.63 -2.52
N TYR A 71 17.66 3.78 -1.98
CA TYR A 71 16.43 3.35 -2.65
C TYR A 71 15.57 4.54 -3.07
N ARG A 72 15.29 5.48 -2.16
CA ARG A 72 14.47 6.66 -2.46
C ARG A 72 15.03 7.52 -3.59
N ARG A 73 16.34 7.70 -3.61
CA ARG A 73 17.03 8.43 -4.69
C ARG A 73 16.91 7.70 -6.04
N ILE A 74 17.14 6.37 -6.05
CA ILE A 74 17.05 5.55 -7.27
C ILE A 74 15.59 5.42 -7.75
N PHE A 75 14.64 5.30 -6.82
CA PHE A 75 13.22 5.16 -7.15
C PHE A 75 12.71 6.31 -8.03
N HIS A 76 13.10 7.54 -7.72
CA HIS A 76 12.72 8.70 -8.54
C HIS A 76 13.13 8.54 -10.01
N ASP A 77 14.38 8.13 -10.24
CA ASP A 77 14.92 7.97 -11.59
C ASP A 77 14.27 6.77 -12.32
N VAL A 78 14.06 5.66 -11.60
CA VAL A 78 13.42 4.45 -12.14
C VAL A 78 11.95 4.73 -12.48
N ASN A 79 11.23 5.42 -11.60
CA ASN A 79 9.83 5.80 -11.86
C ASN A 79 9.71 6.73 -13.07
N ALA A 80 10.63 7.68 -13.24
CA ALA A 80 10.65 8.54 -14.41
C ALA A 80 10.90 7.79 -15.74
N GLN A 81 11.62 6.65 -15.68
CA GLN A 81 11.93 5.81 -16.84
C GLN A 81 10.83 4.81 -17.18
N ILE A 82 10.25 4.15 -16.20
CA ILE A 82 9.28 3.06 -16.37
C ILE A 82 7.84 3.60 -16.33
N GLY A 83 7.55 4.52 -15.41
CA GLY A 83 6.21 4.96 -15.08
C GLY A 83 5.43 3.96 -14.22
N VAL A 84 4.45 4.44 -13.50
CA VAL A 84 3.56 3.63 -12.68
C VAL A 84 2.12 3.87 -13.14
N PRO A 85 1.45 2.88 -13.76
CA PRO A 85 0.03 3.00 -14.08
C PRO A 85 -0.85 2.66 -12.87
N MET A 86 -2.09 3.15 -12.85
CA MET A 86 -3.15 2.55 -12.03
C MET A 86 -3.54 1.18 -12.59
N PHE A 87 -3.99 0.29 -11.71
CA PHE A 87 -4.62 -0.95 -12.15
C PHE A 87 -5.92 -0.69 -12.92
N PRO A 88 -6.35 -1.63 -13.77
CA PRO A 88 -7.63 -1.51 -14.47
C PRO A 88 -8.80 -1.23 -13.53
N HIS A 89 -9.73 -0.40 -13.97
CA HIS A 89 -10.97 -0.03 -13.31
C HIS A 89 -10.80 0.74 -11.96
N VAL A 90 -9.58 1.06 -11.54
CA VAL A 90 -9.35 1.78 -10.26
C VAL A 90 -9.92 3.20 -10.36
N ASP A 91 -9.55 3.99 -11.36
CA ASP A 91 -10.00 5.38 -11.48
C ASP A 91 -11.53 5.48 -11.53
N ASP A 92 -12.15 4.73 -12.43
CA ASP A 92 -13.63 4.75 -12.60
C ASP A 92 -14.34 4.34 -11.31
N THR A 93 -13.82 3.33 -10.60
CA THR A 93 -14.42 2.82 -9.36
C THR A 93 -14.27 3.81 -8.21
N LEU A 94 -13.09 4.43 -8.04
CA LEU A 94 -12.88 5.45 -7.02
C LEU A 94 -13.81 6.65 -7.23
N ARG A 95 -13.93 7.14 -8.48
CA ARG A 95 -14.87 8.23 -8.81
C ARG A 95 -16.32 7.84 -8.56
N LEU A 96 -16.69 6.61 -8.88
CA LEU A 96 -18.04 6.09 -8.58
C LEU A 96 -18.32 6.04 -7.09
N LEU A 97 -17.41 5.51 -6.28
CA LEU A 97 -17.55 5.45 -4.82
C LEU A 97 -17.64 6.86 -4.22
N HIS A 98 -16.76 7.77 -4.66
CA HIS A 98 -16.80 9.18 -4.24
C HIS A 98 -18.13 9.85 -4.60
N SER A 99 -18.66 9.63 -5.82
CA SER A 99 -19.96 10.19 -6.26
C SER A 99 -21.14 9.68 -5.44
N ARG A 100 -20.99 8.52 -4.78
CA ARG A 100 -21.98 7.96 -3.83
C ARG A 100 -21.80 8.48 -2.41
N GLY A 101 -20.88 9.39 -2.18
CA GLY A 101 -20.61 10.01 -0.88
C GLY A 101 -19.66 9.22 0.01
N MET A 102 -18.94 8.20 -0.51
CA MET A 102 -17.92 7.49 0.24
C MET A 102 -16.66 8.33 0.40
N ILE A 103 -16.15 8.42 1.61
CA ILE A 103 -14.85 9.04 1.90
C ILE A 103 -13.76 8.06 1.44
N LEU A 104 -12.80 8.54 0.64
CA LEU A 104 -11.68 7.74 0.15
C LEU A 104 -10.38 8.21 0.78
N THR A 105 -9.64 7.27 1.35
CA THR A 105 -8.39 7.55 2.07
C THR A 105 -7.33 6.49 1.74
N ILE A 106 -6.07 6.85 1.96
CA ILE A 106 -4.92 5.96 1.75
C ILE A 106 -4.28 5.63 3.10
N ALA A 107 -3.93 4.35 3.30
CA ALA A 107 -3.03 3.89 4.34
C ALA A 107 -1.93 3.04 3.70
N THR A 108 -0.71 3.53 3.65
CA THR A 108 0.39 2.92 2.89
C THR A 108 1.68 2.84 3.71
N SER A 109 2.55 1.88 3.39
CA SER A 109 3.93 1.81 3.89
C SER A 109 4.92 2.72 3.13
N ARG A 110 4.42 3.43 2.14
CA ARG A 110 5.11 4.50 1.41
C ARG A 110 5.20 5.77 2.26
N SER A 111 6.14 6.68 1.98
CA SER A 111 6.09 8.01 2.63
C SER A 111 4.86 8.79 2.18
N HIS A 112 4.34 9.61 3.10
CA HIS A 112 3.20 10.49 2.84
C HIS A 112 3.39 11.30 1.55
N GLN A 113 4.54 11.99 1.43
CA GLN A 113 4.85 12.80 0.25
C GLN A 113 4.84 11.97 -1.03
N SER A 114 5.46 10.78 -1.03
CA SER A 114 5.48 9.91 -2.22
C SER A 114 4.08 9.44 -2.61
N ALA A 115 3.21 9.14 -1.65
CA ALA A 115 1.82 8.78 -1.94
C ALA A 115 1.04 9.99 -2.50
N ALA A 116 1.20 11.17 -1.90
CA ALA A 116 0.57 12.39 -2.38
C ALA A 116 0.98 12.75 -3.82
N ASP A 117 2.29 12.63 -4.15
CA ASP A 117 2.79 12.89 -5.50
C ASP A 117 2.13 11.98 -6.54
N PHE A 118 1.91 10.69 -6.20
CA PHE A 118 1.19 9.76 -7.09
C PHE A 118 -0.30 10.10 -7.20
N ILE A 119 -0.97 10.41 -6.08
CA ILE A 119 -2.38 10.82 -6.10
C ILE A 119 -2.57 12.04 -7.01
N SER A 120 -1.68 13.03 -6.93
CA SER A 120 -1.67 14.19 -7.82
C SER A 120 -1.40 13.80 -9.29
N SER A 121 -0.43 12.91 -9.54
CA SER A 121 -0.13 12.45 -10.90
C SER A 121 -1.28 11.70 -11.57
N PHE A 122 -2.12 11.05 -10.76
CA PHE A 122 -3.34 10.35 -11.19
C PHE A 122 -4.58 11.25 -11.25
N ALA A 123 -4.44 12.54 -10.90
CA ALA A 123 -5.56 13.48 -10.81
C ALA A 123 -6.69 12.98 -9.88
N LEU A 124 -6.29 12.49 -8.70
CA LEU A 124 -7.18 11.98 -7.65
C LEU A 124 -7.23 12.90 -6.40
N ASP A 125 -6.60 14.10 -6.45
CA ASP A 125 -6.52 15.03 -5.32
C ASP A 125 -7.89 15.50 -4.82
N ASP A 126 -8.88 15.54 -5.69
CA ASP A 126 -10.24 15.98 -5.40
C ASP A 126 -11.10 14.88 -4.74
N ILE A 127 -10.65 13.63 -4.78
CA ILE A 127 -11.42 12.47 -4.27
C ILE A 127 -10.72 11.70 -3.14
N VAL A 128 -9.38 11.71 -3.08
CA VAL A 128 -8.62 11.15 -1.95
C VAL A 128 -8.38 12.26 -0.93
N THR A 129 -9.08 12.18 0.20
CA THR A 129 -9.17 13.29 1.15
C THR A 129 -8.20 13.18 2.33
N TYR A 130 -7.55 12.02 2.52
CA TYR A 130 -6.63 11.79 3.63
C TYR A 130 -5.64 10.68 3.31
N ILE A 131 -4.38 10.88 3.66
CA ILE A 131 -3.28 9.94 3.44
C ILE A 131 -2.58 9.70 4.77
N ILE A 132 -2.33 8.45 5.11
CA ILE A 132 -1.43 7.99 6.17
C ILE A 132 -0.26 7.28 5.50
N GLY A 133 0.92 7.86 5.59
CA GLY A 133 2.20 7.26 5.22
C GLY A 133 2.87 6.58 6.41
N TYR A 134 4.03 5.92 6.16
CA TYR A 134 4.73 5.19 7.22
C TYR A 134 5.21 6.13 8.35
N GLU A 135 5.58 7.36 8.06
CA GLU A 135 6.03 8.35 9.04
C GLU A 135 4.92 8.96 9.90
N ASP A 136 3.67 8.79 9.48
CA ASP A 136 2.52 9.32 10.20
C ASP A 136 2.10 8.44 11.38
N VAL A 137 2.71 7.26 11.54
CA VAL A 137 2.37 6.27 12.57
C VAL A 137 3.60 5.81 13.33
N SER A 138 3.38 5.36 14.57
CA SER A 138 4.41 4.73 15.39
C SER A 138 4.54 3.23 15.09
N HIS A 139 3.46 2.62 14.61
CA HIS A 139 3.40 1.20 14.29
C HIS A 139 2.78 1.02 12.90
N ALA A 140 3.59 0.51 11.98
CA ALA A 140 3.18 0.23 10.61
C ALA A 140 2.23 -0.99 10.53
N LYS A 141 1.67 -1.25 9.34
CA LYS A 141 0.95 -2.48 9.02
C LYS A 141 1.78 -3.71 9.46
N PRO A 142 1.20 -4.72 10.07
CA PRO A 142 -0.23 -5.02 10.25
C PRO A 142 -0.85 -4.43 11.53
N HIS A 143 -0.19 -3.48 12.20
CA HIS A 143 -0.76 -2.80 13.35
C HIS A 143 -1.97 -1.94 12.93
N PRO A 144 -3.05 -1.84 13.74
CA PRO A 144 -4.26 -1.09 13.36
C PRO A 144 -4.12 0.43 13.40
N GLU A 145 -2.99 0.97 13.83
CA GLU A 145 -2.81 2.40 14.05
C GLU A 145 -3.15 3.26 12.83
N PRO A 146 -2.77 2.92 11.58
CA PRO A 146 -3.13 3.73 10.41
C PRO A 146 -4.64 3.85 10.23
N VAL A 147 -5.37 2.73 10.43
CA VAL A 147 -6.84 2.70 10.34
C VAL A 147 -7.46 3.49 11.48
N LEU A 148 -7.02 3.29 12.72
CA LEU A 148 -7.58 3.95 13.90
C LEU A 148 -7.38 5.48 13.85
N LYS A 149 -6.22 5.94 13.37
CA LYS A 149 -5.96 7.37 13.13
C LYS A 149 -6.89 7.95 12.08
N THR A 150 -7.07 7.23 10.96
CA THR A 150 -8.00 7.63 9.90
C THR A 150 -9.43 7.75 10.43
N LEU A 151 -9.92 6.74 11.14
CA LEU A 151 -11.26 6.76 11.73
C LEU A 151 -11.45 7.89 12.74
N SER A 152 -10.44 8.12 13.60
CA SER A 152 -10.45 9.22 14.56
C SER A 152 -10.52 10.59 13.87
N HIS A 153 -9.79 10.76 12.76
CA HIS A 153 -9.78 12.01 11.98
C HIS A 153 -11.18 12.38 11.47
N PHE A 154 -11.94 11.37 11.01
CA PHE A 154 -13.30 11.59 10.46
C PHE A 154 -14.42 11.42 11.49
N GLY A 155 -14.11 11.06 12.75
CA GLY A 155 -15.13 10.79 13.78
C GLY A 155 -15.98 9.58 13.45
N LEU A 156 -15.43 8.57 12.77
CA LEU A 156 -16.08 7.34 12.35
C LEU A 156 -15.64 6.16 13.22
N THR A 157 -16.40 5.07 13.13
CA THR A 157 -16.13 3.80 13.82
C THR A 157 -15.70 2.72 12.82
N SER A 158 -15.18 1.59 13.31
CA SER A 158 -14.83 0.44 12.48
C SER A 158 -15.99 -0.12 11.67
N ASP A 159 -17.21 -0.01 12.19
CA ASP A 159 -18.42 -0.44 11.47
C ASP A 159 -18.70 0.39 10.22
N ASP A 160 -18.24 1.63 10.19
CA ASP A 160 -18.40 2.55 9.06
C ASP A 160 -17.36 2.30 7.95
N ALA A 161 -16.29 1.54 8.24
CA ALA A 161 -15.13 1.44 7.37
C ALA A 161 -15.00 0.08 6.67
N VAL A 162 -14.31 0.13 5.53
CA VAL A 162 -13.73 -1.04 4.85
C VAL A 162 -12.27 -0.76 4.54
N VAL A 163 -11.41 -1.74 4.76
CA VAL A 163 -10.00 -1.71 4.37
C VAL A 163 -9.83 -2.56 3.12
N VAL A 164 -9.17 -2.02 2.10
CA VAL A 164 -8.90 -2.71 0.83
C VAL A 164 -7.40 -2.76 0.62
N GLY A 165 -6.86 -3.93 0.34
CA GLY A 165 -5.44 -4.12 0.09
C GLY A 165 -5.14 -5.44 -0.60
N ASP A 166 -3.92 -5.58 -1.09
CA ASP A 166 -3.47 -6.76 -1.84
C ASP A 166 -2.61 -7.71 -1.04
N THR A 167 -2.18 -7.33 0.17
CA THR A 167 -1.32 -8.15 1.02
C THR A 167 -2.00 -8.57 2.33
N HIS A 168 -1.45 -9.62 2.98
CA HIS A 168 -1.89 -10.03 4.31
C HIS A 168 -1.68 -8.93 5.36
N PHE A 169 -0.72 -8.01 5.17
CA PHE A 169 -0.50 -6.87 6.07
C PHE A 169 -1.72 -5.94 6.11
N ASP A 170 -2.36 -5.70 4.96
CA ASP A 170 -3.54 -4.85 4.85
C ASP A 170 -4.76 -5.48 5.52
N ILE A 171 -4.94 -6.77 5.24
CA ILE A 171 -6.05 -7.53 5.81
C ILE A 171 -5.94 -7.59 7.33
N LEU A 172 -4.76 -7.93 7.85
CA LEU A 172 -4.52 -7.95 9.29
C LEU A 172 -4.68 -6.56 9.93
N MET A 173 -4.19 -5.49 9.28
CA MET A 173 -4.39 -4.12 9.76
C MET A 173 -5.88 -3.78 9.90
N GLY A 174 -6.68 -4.08 8.89
CA GLY A 174 -8.13 -3.85 8.90
C GLY A 174 -8.84 -4.68 9.98
N ARG A 175 -8.54 -5.96 10.07
CA ARG A 175 -9.10 -6.87 11.08
C ARG A 175 -8.72 -6.47 12.50
N ASN A 176 -7.47 -6.12 12.73
CA ASN A 176 -6.99 -5.67 14.04
C ASN A 176 -7.65 -4.36 14.48
N ALA A 177 -8.11 -3.54 13.51
CA ALA A 177 -8.93 -2.35 13.78
C ALA A 177 -10.42 -2.64 13.93
N GLY A 178 -10.87 -3.89 13.70
CA GLY A 178 -12.28 -4.29 13.75
C GLY A 178 -13.09 -3.87 12.51
N CYS A 179 -12.42 -3.52 11.40
CA CYS A 179 -13.07 -3.14 10.16
C CYS A 179 -13.37 -4.34 9.26
N ALA A 180 -14.31 -4.18 8.33
CA ALA A 180 -14.46 -5.10 7.21
C ALA A 180 -13.23 -4.98 6.28
N THR A 181 -12.88 -6.09 5.61
CA THR A 181 -11.67 -6.17 4.77
C THR A 181 -11.97 -6.80 3.43
N ILE A 182 -11.35 -6.25 2.38
CA ILE A 182 -11.39 -6.80 1.02
C ILE A 182 -9.97 -6.98 0.52
N GLY A 183 -9.63 -8.20 0.14
CA GLY A 183 -8.38 -8.52 -0.54
C GLY A 183 -8.54 -8.43 -2.06
N VAL A 184 -7.57 -7.82 -2.76
CA VAL A 184 -7.48 -7.83 -4.22
C VAL A 184 -6.34 -8.76 -4.65
N THR A 185 -6.55 -9.57 -5.71
CA THR A 185 -5.63 -10.66 -6.08
C THR A 185 -4.64 -10.29 -7.19
N TYR A 186 -4.80 -9.15 -7.82
CA TYR A 186 -3.97 -8.71 -8.94
C TYR A 186 -2.66 -8.01 -8.51
N GLY A 187 -2.49 -7.75 -7.20
CA GLY A 187 -1.30 -7.12 -6.62
C GLY A 187 -0.18 -8.12 -6.27
N ASN A 188 0.47 -7.91 -5.14
CA ASN A 188 1.65 -8.68 -4.71
C ASN A 188 1.30 -9.93 -3.91
N GLY A 189 0.18 -9.93 -3.17
CA GLY A 189 -0.27 -11.05 -2.36
C GLY A 189 -0.99 -12.13 -3.18
N SER A 190 -1.04 -13.33 -2.63
CA SER A 190 -1.82 -14.42 -3.23
C SER A 190 -3.24 -14.47 -2.65
N ARG A 191 -4.20 -15.00 -3.43
CA ARG A 191 -5.55 -15.31 -2.91
C ARG A 191 -5.50 -16.13 -1.61
N GLN A 192 -4.60 -17.11 -1.56
CA GLN A 192 -4.44 -17.97 -0.40
C GLN A 192 -4.01 -17.14 0.84
N SER A 193 -2.98 -16.31 0.71
CA SER A 193 -2.51 -15.47 1.84
C SER A 193 -3.57 -14.48 2.34
N LEU A 194 -4.38 -13.92 1.43
CA LEU A 194 -5.49 -13.03 1.78
C LEU A 194 -6.59 -13.77 2.57
N VAL A 195 -6.95 -14.97 2.14
CA VAL A 195 -7.94 -15.83 2.83
C VAL A 195 -7.39 -16.28 4.20
N GLU A 196 -6.13 -16.71 4.28
CA GLU A 196 -5.47 -17.12 5.53
C GLU A 196 -5.35 -15.94 6.52
N ALA A 197 -5.12 -14.73 6.04
CA ALA A 197 -5.17 -13.51 6.85
C ALA A 197 -6.60 -13.18 7.32
N GLY A 198 -7.62 -13.83 6.75
CA GLY A 198 -9.02 -13.72 7.13
C GLY A 198 -9.75 -12.55 6.47
N ALA A 199 -9.46 -12.23 5.21
CA ALA A 199 -10.23 -11.27 4.44
C ALA A 199 -11.72 -11.65 4.41
N ASP A 200 -12.61 -10.68 4.65
CA ASP A 200 -14.06 -10.92 4.60
C ASP A 200 -14.54 -11.17 3.16
N SER A 201 -13.83 -10.58 2.19
CA SER A 201 -14.05 -10.80 0.76
C SER A 201 -12.72 -10.76 0.00
N VAL A 202 -12.62 -11.54 -1.09
CA VAL A 202 -11.45 -11.51 -1.99
C VAL A 202 -11.95 -11.41 -3.42
N VAL A 203 -11.51 -10.37 -4.12
CA VAL A 203 -11.94 -10.02 -5.48
C VAL A 203 -10.76 -10.02 -6.45
N ASP A 204 -11.05 -10.27 -7.74
CA ASP A 204 -10.04 -10.29 -8.80
C ASP A 204 -10.01 -9.00 -9.62
N ASP A 205 -10.99 -8.14 -9.44
CA ASP A 205 -11.12 -6.87 -10.13
C ASP A 205 -11.50 -5.77 -9.13
N PHE A 206 -10.86 -4.62 -9.23
CA PHE A 206 -11.15 -3.49 -8.36
C PHE A 206 -12.60 -2.97 -8.53
N ALA A 207 -13.21 -3.15 -9.71
CA ALA A 207 -14.61 -2.78 -9.93
C ALA A 207 -15.59 -3.47 -8.97
N ASP A 208 -15.24 -4.67 -8.49
CA ASP A 208 -16.11 -5.44 -7.59
C ASP A 208 -16.25 -4.80 -6.20
N ILE A 209 -15.31 -3.93 -5.79
CA ILE A 209 -15.44 -3.19 -4.53
C ILE A 209 -16.58 -2.17 -4.56
N SER A 210 -17.09 -1.81 -5.74
CA SER A 210 -18.22 -0.88 -5.89
C SER A 210 -19.55 -1.41 -5.33
N ARG A 211 -19.58 -2.67 -4.88
CA ARG A 211 -20.77 -3.33 -4.29
C ARG A 211 -20.86 -3.18 -2.78
N ILE A 212 -19.93 -2.45 -2.17
CA ILE A 212 -19.82 -2.25 -0.70
C ILE A 212 -20.93 -1.36 -0.14
#